data_84c5ed953de05c75bff6dfd94f34d5e3
#
_entry.id   84c5ed953de05c75bff6dfd94f34d5e3
#
_cell.length_a   1.000
_cell.length_b   1.000
_cell.length_c   1.000
_cell.angle_alpha   90.00
_cell.angle_beta   90.00
_cell.angle_gamma   90.00
#
_symmetry.space_group_name_H-M   'P 1'
#
loop_
_entity.id
_entity.type
_entity.pdbx_description
1 polymer ?
#
loop_
_entity_poly.entity_id
_entity_poly.type
_entity_poly.pdbx_seq_one_letter_code
_entity_poly.pdbx_strand_id
1 'polypeptide(L)'
;MGRLTKDQLNHFSEFGFLKVENLIDPEKIIDPIIEEYHTVLGNLADELYAEGKISSKYEDLEFGERVTKIYAESGEVYNQYFDFSLPQSGIKDDTPFWAGPAVFNALRCESLLDAVESIIGDEIFSNPIQHVRIKVPEAEAPRDENGMVKFGATPWHQDAGVATEEVDNTNMLTVWFPLMDASEENGCLQVVPGSHEGKVLTHCPGFNPKTGKLVQGLAAGGLQIPTTLFQSEDAMPIPMKKGDALFLTKKTVHSALPNISDKIRWSFDLRYQPIGEPTGRDIFPGFVARSKKSPEDILFDPTIWHDLWEDARNKLAQEEQFSFNRWDGEDPACA
;
A
#
# COMPACT_ATOMS: atom_id res chain seq x y z
N MET A 1 -14.43 13.33 -15.32
CA MET A 1 -14.78 12.11 -16.09
C MET A 1 -14.11 10.91 -15.41
N GLY A 2 -14.70 10.36 -14.35
CA GLY A 2 -14.13 9.24 -13.59
C GLY A 2 -14.97 7.96 -13.68
N ARG A 3 -16.22 8.01 -14.20
CA ARG A 3 -17.09 6.83 -14.27
C ARG A 3 -16.59 5.83 -15.31
N LEU A 4 -16.61 4.55 -14.92
CA LEU A 4 -16.18 3.44 -15.78
C LEU A 4 -17.25 3.12 -16.83
N THR A 5 -16.77 2.74 -18.00
CA THR A 5 -17.64 2.26 -19.08
C THR A 5 -18.14 0.83 -18.80
N LYS A 6 -19.17 0.40 -19.52
CA LYS A 6 -19.69 -0.97 -19.42
C LYS A 6 -18.63 -2.03 -19.76
N ASP A 7 -17.78 -1.74 -20.75
CA ASP A 7 -16.73 -2.68 -21.17
C ASP A 7 -15.64 -2.80 -20.11
N GLN A 8 -15.27 -1.68 -19.44
CA GLN A 8 -14.36 -1.69 -18.31
C GLN A 8 -14.93 -2.48 -17.12
N LEU A 9 -16.20 -2.33 -16.80
CA LEU A 9 -16.86 -3.09 -15.75
C LEU A 9 -16.95 -4.58 -16.09
N ASN A 10 -17.22 -4.94 -17.35
CA ASN A 10 -17.20 -6.33 -17.81
C ASN A 10 -15.79 -6.92 -17.67
N HIS A 11 -14.74 -6.19 -18.08
CA HIS A 11 -13.35 -6.61 -17.92
C HIS A 11 -12.99 -6.84 -16.44
N PHE A 12 -13.35 -5.89 -15.57
CA PHE A 12 -13.11 -6.02 -14.13
C PHE A 12 -13.80 -7.26 -13.54
N SER A 13 -15.06 -7.51 -13.95
CA SER A 13 -15.83 -8.68 -13.51
C SER A 13 -15.23 -10.00 -14.01
N GLU A 14 -14.71 -10.03 -15.23
CA GLU A 14 -14.16 -11.24 -15.86
C GLU A 14 -12.76 -11.58 -15.34
N PHE A 15 -11.90 -10.57 -15.17
CA PHE A 15 -10.48 -10.77 -14.85
C PHE A 15 -10.07 -10.44 -13.42
N GLY A 16 -10.94 -9.77 -12.64
CA GLY A 16 -10.68 -9.39 -11.25
C GLY A 16 -9.76 -8.17 -11.09
N PHE A 17 -9.36 -7.54 -12.20
CA PHE A 17 -8.59 -6.30 -12.20
C PHE A 17 -8.97 -5.40 -13.37
N LEU A 18 -8.63 -4.11 -13.25
CA LEU A 18 -8.82 -3.11 -14.31
C LEU A 18 -7.78 -2.02 -14.20
N LYS A 19 -6.99 -1.83 -15.26
CA LYS A 19 -6.17 -0.63 -15.42
C LYS A 19 -6.99 0.47 -16.11
N VAL A 20 -6.98 1.67 -15.53
CA VAL A 20 -7.61 2.88 -16.10
C VAL A 20 -6.53 3.92 -16.32
N GLU A 21 -6.33 4.29 -17.58
CA GLU A 21 -5.31 5.26 -17.96
C GLU A 21 -5.79 6.70 -17.71
N ASN A 22 -4.88 7.58 -17.27
CA ASN A 22 -5.12 9.01 -17.05
C ASN A 22 -6.35 9.31 -16.15
N LEU A 23 -6.59 8.49 -15.13
CA LEU A 23 -7.71 8.67 -14.21
C LEU A 23 -7.45 9.79 -13.21
N ILE A 24 -6.22 9.89 -12.71
CA ILE A 24 -5.80 10.82 -11.67
C ILE A 24 -5.03 11.96 -12.35
N ASP A 25 -5.47 13.20 -12.13
CA ASP A 25 -4.79 14.39 -12.65
C ASP A 25 -3.43 14.56 -11.96
N PRO A 26 -2.29 14.41 -12.68
CA PRO A 26 -0.99 14.47 -12.05
C PRO A 26 -0.70 15.83 -11.40
N GLU A 27 -1.05 16.95 -12.06
CA GLU A 27 -0.74 18.29 -11.59
C GLU A 27 -1.55 18.68 -10.35
N LYS A 28 -2.81 18.21 -10.26
CA LYS A 28 -3.72 18.58 -9.16
C LYS A 28 -3.64 17.66 -7.95
N ILE A 29 -3.28 16.40 -8.16
CA ILE A 29 -3.34 15.37 -7.10
C ILE A 29 -1.95 14.84 -6.78
N ILE A 30 -1.17 14.42 -7.80
CA ILE A 30 0.09 13.70 -7.55
C ILE A 30 1.23 14.68 -7.22
N ASP A 31 1.37 15.78 -7.95
CA ASP A 31 2.44 16.74 -7.70
C ASP A 31 2.36 17.40 -6.31
N PRO A 32 1.16 17.77 -5.78
CA PRO A 32 1.04 18.22 -4.40
C PRO A 32 1.47 17.16 -3.37
N ILE A 33 1.23 15.87 -3.62
CA ILE A 33 1.72 14.79 -2.74
C ILE A 33 3.24 14.77 -2.75
N ILE A 34 3.87 14.78 -3.93
CA ILE A 34 5.33 14.76 -4.06
C ILE A 34 5.95 15.94 -3.31
N GLU A 35 5.39 17.15 -3.46
CA GLU A 35 5.86 18.34 -2.76
C GLU A 35 5.72 18.21 -1.24
N GLU A 36 4.58 17.69 -0.76
CA GLU A 36 4.35 17.43 0.66
C GLU A 36 5.39 16.45 1.23
N TYR A 37 5.71 15.40 0.49
CA TYR A 37 6.68 14.39 0.92
C TYR A 37 8.14 14.86 0.85
N HIS A 38 8.48 15.90 0.10
CA HIS A 38 9.78 16.56 0.20
C HIS A 38 10.01 17.11 1.62
N THR A 39 8.96 17.63 2.26
CA THR A 39 9.02 18.09 3.65
C THR A 39 9.25 16.92 4.61
N VAL A 40 8.54 15.80 4.43
CA VAL A 40 8.72 14.59 5.24
C VAL A 40 10.15 14.06 5.15
N LEU A 41 10.68 13.94 3.93
CA LEU A 41 12.06 13.51 3.71
C LEU A 41 13.08 14.51 4.29
N GLY A 42 12.77 15.80 4.24
CA GLY A 42 13.59 16.84 4.88
C GLY A 42 13.71 16.64 6.39
N ASN A 43 12.57 16.47 7.06
CA ASN A 43 12.51 16.22 8.50
C ASN A 43 13.26 14.95 8.89
N LEU A 44 13.07 13.85 8.16
CA LEU A 44 13.79 12.61 8.37
C LEU A 44 15.32 12.79 8.20
N ALA A 45 15.74 13.51 7.16
CA ALA A 45 17.16 13.77 6.92
C ALA A 45 17.77 14.63 8.05
N ASP A 46 17.03 15.60 8.59
CA ASP A 46 17.45 16.42 9.72
C ASP A 46 17.69 15.58 10.98
N GLU A 47 16.76 14.69 11.28
CA GLU A 47 16.84 13.77 12.41
C GLU A 47 18.06 12.83 12.27
N LEU A 48 18.18 12.14 11.13
CA LEU A 48 19.27 11.19 10.89
C LEU A 48 20.66 11.85 10.86
N TYR A 49 20.74 13.08 10.34
CA TYR A 49 21.98 13.85 10.36
C TYR A 49 22.35 14.27 11.78
N ALA A 50 21.38 14.72 12.59
CA ALA A 50 21.62 15.06 14.00
C ALA A 50 22.05 13.86 14.84
N GLU A 51 21.57 12.67 14.51
CA GLU A 51 21.97 11.40 15.13
C GLU A 51 23.28 10.84 14.60
N GLY A 52 23.87 11.43 13.58
CA GLY A 52 25.11 10.95 12.95
C GLY A 52 24.94 9.67 12.12
N LYS A 53 23.71 9.32 11.72
CA LYS A 53 23.42 8.16 10.88
C LYS A 53 23.68 8.40 9.41
N ILE A 54 23.69 9.67 8.99
CA ILE A 54 24.07 10.10 7.64
C ILE A 54 25.05 11.27 7.72
N SER A 55 25.96 11.37 6.75
CA SER A 55 27.01 12.40 6.70
C SER A 55 26.55 13.69 6.04
N SER A 56 25.45 13.67 5.30
CA SER A 56 24.84 14.82 4.61
C SER A 56 23.33 14.68 4.58
N LYS A 57 22.61 15.80 4.48
CA LYS A 57 21.15 15.81 4.29
C LYS A 57 20.73 15.64 2.83
N TYR A 58 21.67 15.65 1.91
CA TYR A 58 21.47 15.45 0.45
C TYR A 58 20.39 16.36 -0.16
N GLU A 59 20.31 17.62 0.28
CA GLU A 59 19.27 18.58 -0.11
C GLU A 59 19.31 18.97 -1.60
N ASP A 60 20.48 18.83 -2.23
CA ASP A 60 20.68 19.15 -3.65
C ASP A 60 20.23 18.02 -4.60
N LEU A 61 19.81 16.87 -4.06
CA LEU A 61 19.35 15.74 -4.86
C LEU A 61 17.83 15.74 -5.04
N GLU A 62 17.39 15.21 -6.17
CA GLU A 62 15.98 14.92 -6.41
C GLU A 62 15.45 13.87 -5.40
N PHE A 63 14.14 13.88 -5.12
CA PHE A 63 13.53 13.05 -4.08
C PHE A 63 13.98 11.59 -4.13
N GLY A 64 13.94 10.97 -5.31
CA GLY A 64 14.28 9.55 -5.48
C GLY A 64 15.75 9.24 -5.20
N GLU A 65 16.66 10.08 -5.68
CA GLU A 65 18.09 9.94 -5.40
C GLU A 65 18.37 10.20 -3.91
N ARG A 66 17.73 11.23 -3.35
CA ARG A 66 17.88 11.61 -1.94
C ARG A 66 17.48 10.51 -0.99
N VAL A 67 16.29 9.92 -1.16
CA VAL A 67 15.81 8.83 -0.30
C VAL A 67 16.69 7.59 -0.45
N THR A 68 17.14 7.27 -1.68
CA THR A 68 18.06 6.16 -1.94
C THR A 68 19.38 6.33 -1.20
N LYS A 69 19.98 7.52 -1.26
CA LYS A 69 21.26 7.83 -0.55
C LYS A 69 21.08 7.74 0.96
N ILE A 70 20.01 8.30 1.51
CA ILE A 70 19.72 8.26 2.94
C ILE A 70 19.57 6.81 3.44
N TYR A 71 18.81 5.98 2.71
CA TYR A 71 18.63 4.58 3.07
C TYR A 71 19.93 3.77 2.95
N ALA A 72 20.68 3.95 1.86
CA ALA A 72 21.94 3.25 1.65
C ALA A 72 22.97 3.59 2.72
N GLU A 73 23.12 4.85 3.10
CA GLU A 73 24.09 5.28 4.09
C GLU A 73 23.71 4.88 5.51
N SER A 74 22.44 5.09 5.90
CA SER A 74 21.95 4.71 7.24
C SER A 74 21.85 3.19 7.44
N GLY A 75 21.79 2.41 6.35
CA GLY A 75 21.58 0.96 6.38
C GLY A 75 20.16 0.54 6.76
N GLU A 76 19.21 1.48 6.82
CA GLU A 76 17.84 1.25 7.24
C GLU A 76 16.83 1.79 6.22
N VAL A 77 15.59 1.28 6.29
CA VAL A 77 14.45 1.72 5.49
C VAL A 77 13.43 2.39 6.39
N TYR A 78 13.07 3.63 6.09
CA TYR A 78 12.22 4.48 6.93
C TYR A 78 10.82 4.65 6.35
N ASN A 79 10.24 3.60 5.75
CA ASN A 79 8.94 3.69 5.08
C ASN A 79 7.82 4.19 5.98
N GLN A 80 7.87 3.91 7.29
CA GLN A 80 6.84 4.33 8.24
C GLN A 80 6.72 5.86 8.37
N TYR A 81 7.81 6.62 8.14
CA TYR A 81 7.77 8.09 8.11
C TYR A 81 6.89 8.64 6.98
N PHE A 82 6.75 7.87 5.91
CA PHE A 82 5.98 8.26 4.72
C PHE A 82 4.58 7.62 4.71
N ASP A 83 4.36 6.56 5.50
CA ASP A 83 3.08 5.86 5.51
C ASP A 83 2.02 6.69 6.26
N PHE A 84 0.81 6.70 5.73
CA PHE A 84 -0.34 7.36 6.36
C PHE A 84 -1.21 6.38 7.16
N SER A 85 -0.72 5.18 7.37
CA SER A 85 -1.28 4.22 8.31
C SER A 85 -0.24 3.81 9.36
N LEU A 86 -0.71 3.31 10.49
CA LEU A 86 0.15 2.78 11.54
C LEU A 86 0.57 1.34 11.21
N PRO A 87 1.73 0.88 11.73
CA PRO A 87 2.17 -0.50 11.55
C PRO A 87 1.22 -1.47 12.28
N GLN A 88 1.27 -2.74 11.89
CA GLN A 88 0.39 -3.76 12.47
C GLN A 88 0.77 -4.20 13.89
N SER A 89 1.95 -3.81 14.36
CA SER A 89 2.47 -4.16 15.69
C SER A 89 3.59 -3.20 16.08
N GLY A 90 3.92 -3.16 17.37
CA GLY A 90 5.03 -2.37 17.88
C GLY A 90 4.77 -0.86 17.86
N ILE A 91 3.50 -0.44 17.86
CA ILE A 91 3.12 0.98 17.91
C ILE A 91 3.56 1.58 19.26
N LYS A 92 4.18 2.77 19.18
CA LYS A 92 4.61 3.59 20.32
C LYS A 92 4.05 4.99 20.17
N ASP A 93 4.14 5.79 21.22
CA ASP A 93 3.68 7.20 21.22
C ASP A 93 4.41 8.05 20.16
N ASP A 94 5.65 7.67 19.81
CA ASP A 94 6.50 8.31 18.82
C ASP A 94 6.55 7.59 17.46
N THR A 95 5.72 6.56 17.23
CA THR A 95 5.65 5.88 15.94
C THR A 95 5.32 6.88 14.84
N PRO A 96 6.21 7.10 13.84
CA PRO A 96 5.96 8.08 12.80
C PRO A 96 4.84 7.62 11.86
N PHE A 97 4.12 8.59 11.30
CA PHE A 97 3.19 8.43 10.19
C PHE A 97 2.97 9.80 9.53
N TRP A 98 2.46 9.81 8.32
CA TRP A 98 2.18 11.05 7.60
C TRP A 98 0.77 11.07 7.01
N ALA A 99 -0.19 11.64 7.76
CA ALA A 99 -1.55 11.87 7.31
C ALA A 99 -1.73 13.33 6.88
N GLY A 100 -1.05 13.73 5.81
CA GLY A 100 -1.04 15.11 5.32
C GLY A 100 -2.22 15.46 4.41
N PRO A 101 -2.47 16.77 4.18
CA PRO A 101 -3.61 17.25 3.40
C PRO A 101 -3.58 16.83 1.93
N ALA A 102 -2.41 16.73 1.29
CA ALA A 102 -2.33 16.28 -0.10
C ALA A 102 -2.67 14.80 -0.23
N VAL A 103 -2.23 13.97 0.73
CA VAL A 103 -2.62 12.55 0.83
C VAL A 103 -4.13 12.42 1.00
N PHE A 104 -4.72 13.16 1.94
CA PHE A 104 -6.16 13.15 2.18
C PHE A 104 -6.97 13.55 0.93
N ASN A 105 -6.50 14.56 0.19
CA ASN A 105 -7.12 14.97 -1.07
C ASN A 105 -7.07 13.87 -2.14
N ALA A 106 -6.00 13.06 -2.17
CA ALA A 106 -5.90 11.94 -3.09
C ALA A 106 -6.90 10.83 -2.74
N LEU A 107 -7.10 10.52 -1.45
CA LEU A 107 -8.11 9.57 -0.98
C LEU A 107 -9.54 9.98 -1.37
N ARG A 108 -9.76 11.27 -1.59
CA ARG A 108 -11.05 11.87 -1.96
C ARG A 108 -11.11 12.41 -3.38
N CYS A 109 -10.11 12.09 -4.21
CA CYS A 109 -10.08 12.52 -5.61
C CYS A 109 -11.37 12.15 -6.34
N GLU A 110 -12.09 13.13 -6.86
CA GLU A 110 -13.40 12.94 -7.48
C GLU A 110 -13.39 11.92 -8.62
N SER A 111 -12.39 11.96 -9.51
CA SER A 111 -12.29 11.01 -10.61
C SER A 111 -12.06 9.59 -10.12
N LEU A 112 -11.30 9.43 -9.02
CA LEU A 112 -11.07 8.14 -8.39
C LEU A 112 -12.36 7.62 -7.73
N LEU A 113 -13.05 8.46 -6.95
CA LEU A 113 -14.30 8.08 -6.30
C LEU A 113 -15.43 7.79 -7.32
N ASP A 114 -15.46 8.45 -8.49
CA ASP A 114 -16.37 8.12 -9.58
C ASP A 114 -16.14 6.72 -10.14
N ALA A 115 -14.86 6.31 -10.29
CA ALA A 115 -14.51 4.96 -10.73
C ALA A 115 -14.85 3.93 -9.65
N VAL A 116 -14.54 4.21 -8.39
CA VAL A 116 -14.92 3.38 -7.23
C VAL A 116 -16.43 3.21 -7.15
N GLU A 117 -17.21 4.32 -7.26
CA GLU A 117 -18.68 4.29 -7.29
C GLU A 117 -19.22 3.38 -8.39
N SER A 118 -18.56 3.32 -9.54
CA SER A 118 -19.00 2.45 -10.65
C SER A 118 -18.88 0.96 -10.31
N ILE A 119 -18.03 0.58 -9.34
CA ILE A 119 -17.78 -0.82 -8.95
C ILE A 119 -18.55 -1.20 -7.68
N ILE A 120 -18.48 -0.38 -6.62
CA ILE A 120 -19.03 -0.73 -5.31
C ILE A 120 -20.27 0.08 -4.89
N GLY A 121 -20.72 1.02 -5.72
CA GLY A 121 -21.87 1.88 -5.42
C GLY A 121 -21.48 3.20 -4.77
N ASP A 122 -22.50 4.01 -4.43
CA ASP A 122 -22.37 5.43 -4.07
C ASP A 122 -22.24 5.71 -2.57
N GLU A 123 -22.12 4.66 -1.75
CA GLU A 123 -21.91 4.72 -0.31
C GLU A 123 -20.48 4.22 0.00
N ILE A 124 -19.48 5.12 -0.10
CA ILE A 124 -18.06 4.75 -0.12
C ILE A 124 -17.39 5.10 1.21
N PHE A 125 -16.81 4.09 1.85
CA PHE A 125 -15.94 4.22 3.00
C PHE A 125 -14.49 4.01 2.60
N SER A 126 -13.59 4.93 2.98
CA SER A 126 -12.14 4.76 2.86
C SER A 126 -11.66 3.84 3.97
N ASN A 127 -11.27 2.63 3.60
CA ASN A 127 -10.81 1.62 4.55
C ASN A 127 -9.41 1.97 5.09
N PRO A 128 -9.12 1.77 6.37
CA PRO A 128 -7.83 2.14 6.97
C PRO A 128 -6.65 1.24 6.55
N ILE A 129 -6.88 0.14 5.83
CA ILE A 129 -5.80 -0.69 5.28
C ILE A 129 -5.30 -0.01 4.01
N GLN A 130 -4.33 0.88 4.16
CA GLN A 130 -3.79 1.68 3.07
C GLN A 130 -2.33 2.04 3.33
N HIS A 131 -1.52 2.16 2.27
CA HIS A 131 -0.08 2.29 2.41
C HIS A 131 0.55 3.15 1.33
N VAL A 132 1.64 3.80 1.70
CA VAL A 132 2.64 4.33 0.77
C VAL A 132 3.79 3.35 0.62
N ARG A 133 4.25 3.18 -0.60
CA ARG A 133 5.36 2.27 -0.89
C ARG A 133 6.44 2.99 -1.71
N ILE A 134 7.57 3.26 -1.07
CA ILE A 134 8.77 3.80 -1.73
C ILE A 134 9.79 2.67 -1.82
N LYS A 135 9.97 2.11 -3.02
CA LYS A 135 10.95 1.04 -3.29
C LYS A 135 12.17 1.64 -3.99
N VAL A 136 13.28 1.69 -3.27
CA VAL A 136 14.56 2.11 -3.83
C VAL A 136 15.15 1.00 -4.72
N PRO A 137 16.11 1.30 -5.62
CA PRO A 137 16.82 0.30 -6.40
C PRO A 137 17.41 -0.81 -5.49
N GLU A 138 17.16 -2.08 -5.82
CA GLU A 138 17.64 -3.19 -4.99
C GLU A 138 19.18 -3.28 -4.91
N ALA A 139 19.88 -2.72 -5.90
CA ALA A 139 21.33 -2.64 -5.89
C ALA A 139 21.87 -1.72 -4.79
N GLU A 140 21.10 -0.69 -4.40
CA GLU A 140 21.47 0.29 -3.38
C GLU A 140 20.67 0.12 -2.08
N ALA A 141 19.65 -0.74 -2.09
CA ALA A 141 18.78 -0.94 -0.94
C ALA A 141 19.52 -1.57 0.25
N PRO A 142 19.21 -1.14 1.48
CA PRO A 142 19.69 -1.78 2.68
C PRO A 142 19.36 -3.27 2.71
N ARG A 143 20.23 -4.07 3.31
CA ARG A 143 20.05 -5.51 3.45
C ARG A 143 20.05 -5.92 4.92
N ASP A 144 19.30 -6.98 5.21
CA ASP A 144 19.31 -7.60 6.52
C ASP A 144 20.60 -8.42 6.78
N GLU A 145 20.73 -8.98 7.97
CA GLU A 145 21.86 -9.83 8.37
C GLU A 145 22.08 -11.07 7.48
N ASN A 146 21.05 -11.47 6.72
CA ASN A 146 21.08 -12.61 5.80
C ASN A 146 21.35 -12.18 4.34
N GLY A 147 21.55 -10.88 4.09
CA GLY A 147 21.77 -10.31 2.77
C GLY A 147 20.51 -10.13 1.94
N MET A 148 19.32 -10.29 2.53
CA MET A 148 18.05 -10.02 1.87
C MET A 148 17.76 -8.51 1.83
N VAL A 149 17.23 -8.04 0.72
CA VAL A 149 16.82 -6.62 0.56
C VAL A 149 15.74 -6.29 1.58
N LYS A 150 15.98 -5.27 2.39
CA LYS A 150 14.94 -4.71 3.26
C LYS A 150 13.90 -4.01 2.39
N PHE A 151 12.63 -4.37 2.53
CA PHE A 151 11.52 -3.78 1.78
C PHE A 151 11.62 -3.89 0.25
N GLY A 152 12.04 -5.04 -0.26
CA GLY A 152 12.16 -5.36 -1.70
C GLY A 152 10.81 -5.61 -2.39
N ALA A 153 10.78 -6.57 -3.33
CA ALA A 153 9.57 -6.96 -4.04
C ALA A 153 8.43 -7.36 -3.08
N THR A 154 7.18 -7.04 -3.44
CA THR A 154 6.02 -7.51 -2.66
C THR A 154 5.70 -8.94 -3.09
N PRO A 155 5.66 -9.91 -2.15
CA PRO A 155 5.36 -11.29 -2.49
C PRO A 155 3.93 -11.48 -3.01
N TRP A 156 3.65 -12.63 -3.60
CA TRP A 156 2.31 -13.02 -4.04
C TRP A 156 1.34 -13.06 -2.86
N HIS A 157 0.23 -12.35 -3.00
CA HIS A 157 -0.81 -12.29 -1.98
C HIS A 157 -2.18 -11.94 -2.58
N GLN A 158 -3.19 -12.08 -1.77
CA GLN A 158 -4.53 -11.54 -1.94
C GLN A 158 -4.78 -10.56 -0.79
N ASP A 159 -5.40 -9.43 -1.04
CA ASP A 159 -5.65 -8.42 0.00
C ASP A 159 -6.53 -8.97 1.14
N ALA A 160 -7.50 -9.83 0.82
CA ALA A 160 -8.29 -10.52 1.83
C ALA A 160 -7.41 -11.41 2.74
N GLY A 161 -6.29 -11.93 2.23
CA GLY A 161 -5.40 -12.81 2.97
C GLY A 161 -4.49 -12.09 3.96
N VAL A 162 -4.29 -10.78 3.82
CA VAL A 162 -3.48 -9.96 4.74
C VAL A 162 -4.31 -9.14 5.72
N ALA A 163 -5.62 -9.38 5.76
CA ALA A 163 -6.58 -8.82 6.71
C ALA A 163 -7.21 -9.93 7.56
N THR A 164 -7.97 -9.57 8.58
CA THR A 164 -8.74 -10.55 9.39
C THR A 164 -9.88 -11.19 8.58
N GLU A 165 -10.42 -12.31 9.04
CA GLU A 165 -11.51 -13.04 8.36
C GLU A 165 -12.79 -12.22 8.20
N GLU A 166 -12.97 -11.16 8.97
CA GLU A 166 -14.12 -10.26 8.90
C GLU A 166 -14.32 -9.67 7.51
N VAL A 167 -13.23 -9.41 6.76
CA VAL A 167 -13.30 -8.88 5.39
C VAL A 167 -13.79 -9.89 4.35
N ASP A 168 -13.98 -11.15 4.69
CA ASP A 168 -14.43 -12.15 3.71
C ASP A 168 -15.81 -11.80 3.14
N ASN A 169 -16.65 -11.15 3.94
CA ASN A 169 -17.97 -10.67 3.53
C ASN A 169 -17.99 -9.19 3.08
N THR A 170 -16.85 -8.49 3.15
CA THR A 170 -16.74 -7.08 2.74
C THR A 170 -16.52 -6.98 1.24
N ASN A 171 -17.25 -6.10 0.55
CA ASN A 171 -16.97 -5.77 -0.86
C ASN A 171 -15.81 -4.78 -0.97
N MET A 172 -14.63 -5.22 -0.51
CA MET A 172 -13.41 -4.40 -0.50
C MET A 172 -12.80 -4.33 -1.90
N LEU A 173 -12.55 -3.11 -2.35
CA LEU A 173 -11.90 -2.77 -3.62
C LEU A 173 -10.53 -2.17 -3.34
N THR A 174 -9.49 -2.73 -3.92
CA THR A 174 -8.15 -2.16 -3.88
C THR A 174 -7.93 -1.21 -5.05
N VAL A 175 -7.32 -0.08 -4.77
CA VAL A 175 -6.89 0.90 -5.77
C VAL A 175 -5.41 1.17 -5.59
N TRP A 176 -4.63 0.82 -6.59
CA TRP A 176 -3.20 1.08 -6.63
C TRP A 176 -2.88 2.11 -7.72
N PHE A 177 -2.09 3.12 -7.41
CA PHE A 177 -1.59 4.06 -8.42
C PHE A 177 -0.16 4.51 -8.13
N PRO A 178 0.67 4.65 -9.19
CA PRO A 178 2.02 5.14 -9.04
C PRO A 178 2.06 6.67 -9.03
N LEU A 179 2.98 7.25 -8.25
CA LEU A 179 3.27 8.69 -8.25
C LEU A 179 4.28 9.09 -9.33
N MET A 180 4.82 8.11 -10.02
CA MET A 180 5.73 8.21 -11.16
C MET A 180 5.50 7.00 -12.08
N ASP A 181 6.09 6.97 -13.26
CA ASP A 181 5.95 5.81 -14.14
C ASP A 181 6.46 4.53 -13.46
N ALA A 182 5.64 3.49 -13.48
CA ALA A 182 5.96 2.16 -12.98
C ALA A 182 6.15 1.20 -14.15
N SER A 183 7.37 0.75 -14.36
CA SER A 183 7.77 -0.21 -15.40
C SER A 183 8.08 -1.57 -14.80
N GLU A 184 8.29 -2.56 -15.64
CA GLU A 184 8.78 -3.88 -15.18
C GLU A 184 10.16 -3.76 -14.51
N GLU A 185 11.03 -2.87 -14.99
CA GLU A 185 12.36 -2.70 -14.43
C GLU A 185 12.36 -2.06 -13.03
N ASN A 186 11.46 -1.08 -12.78
CA ASN A 186 11.40 -0.45 -11.46
C ASN A 186 10.37 -1.07 -10.51
N GLY A 187 9.77 -2.21 -10.90
CA GLY A 187 8.95 -3.03 -10.01
C GLY A 187 7.46 -2.68 -10.03
N CYS A 188 6.83 -2.60 -11.21
CA CYS A 188 5.38 -2.52 -11.34
C CYS A 188 4.67 -3.71 -10.70
N LEU A 189 3.36 -3.63 -10.51
CA LEU A 189 2.58 -4.79 -10.11
C LEU A 189 2.46 -5.79 -11.24
N GLN A 190 2.24 -7.06 -10.85
CA GLN A 190 1.79 -8.13 -11.73
C GLN A 190 0.59 -8.82 -11.10
N VAL A 191 -0.32 -9.31 -11.93
CA VAL A 191 -1.58 -9.93 -11.52
C VAL A 191 -1.74 -11.28 -12.20
N VAL A 192 -2.53 -12.17 -11.58
CA VAL A 192 -2.99 -13.41 -12.22
C VAL A 192 -4.46 -13.21 -12.61
N PRO A 193 -4.78 -13.00 -13.90
CA PRO A 193 -6.14 -12.76 -14.36
C PRO A 193 -7.09 -13.89 -13.99
N GLY A 194 -8.32 -13.56 -13.56
CA GLY A 194 -9.34 -14.55 -13.20
C GLY A 194 -9.13 -15.22 -11.84
N SER A 195 -8.01 -15.01 -11.17
CA SER A 195 -7.70 -15.64 -9.87
C SER A 195 -8.66 -15.26 -8.74
N HIS A 196 -9.43 -14.19 -8.90
CA HIS A 196 -10.42 -13.71 -7.95
C HIS A 196 -11.67 -14.60 -7.82
N GLU A 197 -11.96 -15.43 -8.82
CA GLU A 197 -13.10 -16.34 -8.79
C GLU A 197 -12.93 -17.44 -7.74
N GLY A 198 -11.68 -17.77 -7.37
CA GLY A 198 -11.34 -18.77 -6.37
C GLY A 198 -11.64 -18.32 -4.93
N LYS A 199 -11.24 -19.17 -3.99
CA LYS A 199 -11.23 -18.87 -2.55
C LYS A 199 -10.03 -17.98 -2.18
N VAL A 200 -10.01 -17.46 -0.96
CA VAL A 200 -8.78 -16.92 -0.38
C VAL A 200 -7.81 -18.09 -0.18
N LEU A 201 -6.64 -17.97 -0.81
CA LEU A 201 -5.59 -18.98 -0.75
C LEU A 201 -4.82 -18.87 0.57
N THR A 202 -4.18 -19.95 0.99
CA THR A 202 -3.31 -19.96 2.16
C THR A 202 -2.14 -19.01 1.95
N HIS A 203 -1.91 -18.11 2.91
CA HIS A 203 -0.75 -17.24 2.96
C HIS A 203 0.19 -17.77 4.04
N CYS A 204 1.39 -18.10 3.61
CA CYS A 204 2.43 -18.65 4.48
C CYS A 204 3.37 -17.55 4.97
N PRO A 205 3.87 -17.63 6.20
CA PRO A 205 4.98 -16.79 6.63
C PRO A 205 6.16 -16.93 5.67
N GLY A 206 6.75 -15.79 5.29
CA GLY A 206 7.95 -15.79 4.46
C GLY A 206 9.15 -16.32 5.24
N PHE A 207 9.81 -17.36 4.75
CA PHE A 207 11.06 -17.85 5.32
C PHE A 207 12.22 -17.58 4.38
N ASN A 208 13.37 -17.24 4.95
CA ASN A 208 14.62 -17.20 4.21
C ASN A 208 15.00 -18.63 3.84
N PRO A 209 15.10 -18.98 2.54
CA PRO A 209 15.36 -20.35 2.12
C PRO A 209 16.74 -20.87 2.53
N LYS A 210 17.69 -19.98 2.88
CA LYS A 210 19.03 -20.36 3.32
C LYS A 210 19.11 -20.62 4.82
N THR A 211 18.31 -19.93 5.63
CA THR A 211 18.42 -19.97 7.10
C THR A 211 17.21 -20.60 7.78
N GLY A 212 16.09 -20.78 7.08
CA GLY A 212 14.82 -21.23 7.64
C GLY A 212 14.18 -20.25 8.63
N LYS A 213 14.71 -19.04 8.78
CA LYS A 213 14.16 -18.02 9.67
C LYS A 213 13.08 -17.21 8.97
N LEU A 214 12.07 -16.77 9.73
CA LEU A 214 11.06 -15.81 9.27
C LEU A 214 11.75 -14.56 8.69
N VAL A 215 11.30 -14.14 7.51
CA VAL A 215 11.77 -12.91 6.88
C VAL A 215 10.95 -11.77 7.47
N GLN A 216 11.59 -10.96 8.30
CA GLN A 216 10.98 -9.73 8.84
C GLN A 216 11.04 -8.61 7.80
N GLY A 217 10.03 -7.72 7.82
CA GLY A 217 10.01 -6.53 6.97
C GLY A 217 9.58 -6.75 5.52
N LEU A 218 9.02 -7.91 5.17
CA LEU A 218 8.35 -8.09 3.89
C LEU A 218 7.08 -7.23 3.84
N ALA A 219 6.81 -6.63 2.67
CA ALA A 219 5.50 -6.10 2.37
C ALA A 219 4.41 -7.20 2.57
N ALA A 220 3.15 -6.82 2.70
CA ALA A 220 2.05 -7.75 3.01
C ALA A 220 2.19 -8.47 4.38
N GLY A 221 2.80 -7.82 5.36
CA GLY A 221 2.94 -8.36 6.72
C GLY A 221 3.84 -9.60 6.81
N GLY A 222 4.69 -9.84 5.80
CA GLY A 222 5.57 -11.01 5.76
C GLY A 222 4.89 -12.29 5.28
N LEU A 223 3.67 -12.20 4.77
CA LEU A 223 2.89 -13.32 4.25
C LEU A 223 3.05 -13.46 2.74
N GLN A 224 3.02 -14.69 2.24
CA GLN A 224 3.06 -15.00 0.82
C GLN A 224 2.22 -16.23 0.46
N ILE A 225 1.61 -16.22 -0.71
CA ILE A 225 0.96 -17.40 -1.28
C ILE A 225 2.03 -18.26 -1.94
N PRO A 226 2.18 -19.56 -1.57
CA PRO A 226 3.02 -20.49 -2.32
C PRO A 226 2.61 -20.57 -3.80
N THR A 227 3.57 -20.50 -4.72
CA THR A 227 3.29 -20.55 -6.17
C THR A 227 2.67 -21.87 -6.64
N THR A 228 2.71 -22.90 -5.81
CA THR A 228 2.04 -24.18 -6.06
C THR A 228 0.50 -24.13 -5.90
N LEU A 229 -0.04 -23.04 -5.33
CA LEU A 229 -1.47 -22.89 -5.07
C LEU A 229 -2.25 -22.16 -6.17
N PHE A 230 -1.56 -21.60 -7.16
CA PHE A 230 -2.17 -20.87 -8.29
C PHE A 230 -1.32 -20.98 -9.53
N GLN A 231 -1.86 -20.56 -10.70
CA GLN A 231 -1.17 -20.60 -11.98
C GLN A 231 -0.22 -19.39 -12.10
N SER A 232 0.98 -19.49 -11.53
CA SER A 232 1.94 -18.37 -11.53
C SER A 232 2.49 -18.04 -12.92
N GLU A 233 2.43 -18.98 -13.87
CA GLU A 233 2.78 -18.81 -15.28
C GLU A 233 1.83 -17.90 -16.06
N ASP A 234 0.60 -17.73 -15.57
CA ASP A 234 -0.40 -16.82 -16.16
C ASP A 234 -0.24 -15.37 -15.67
N ALA A 235 0.73 -15.13 -14.80
CA ALA A 235 0.99 -13.80 -14.27
C ALA A 235 1.40 -12.81 -15.37
N MET A 236 0.78 -11.63 -15.36
CA MET A 236 1.11 -10.57 -16.30
C MET A 236 1.50 -9.27 -15.57
N PRO A 237 2.63 -8.66 -15.96
CA PRO A 237 3.00 -7.33 -15.49
C PRO A 237 1.99 -6.27 -15.95
N ILE A 238 1.78 -5.25 -15.08
CA ILE A 238 0.91 -4.12 -15.37
C ILE A 238 1.75 -2.82 -15.30
N PRO A 239 2.53 -2.51 -16.33
CA PRO A 239 3.22 -1.21 -16.39
C PRO A 239 2.20 -0.08 -16.44
N MET A 240 2.48 0.98 -15.70
CA MET A 240 1.57 2.12 -15.54
C MET A 240 2.34 3.44 -15.63
N LYS A 241 1.67 4.47 -16.12
CA LYS A 241 2.17 5.83 -16.10
C LYS A 241 1.65 6.59 -14.89
N LYS A 242 2.36 7.64 -14.51
CA LYS A 242 1.85 8.62 -13.56
C LYS A 242 0.48 9.14 -14.01
N GLY A 243 -0.53 9.00 -13.14
CA GLY A 243 -1.93 9.33 -13.44
C GLY A 243 -2.83 8.14 -13.80
N ASP A 244 -2.26 6.97 -14.09
CA ASP A 244 -3.03 5.73 -14.23
C ASP A 244 -3.44 5.19 -12.84
N ALA A 245 -4.51 4.39 -12.80
CA ALA A 245 -4.92 3.65 -11.61
C ALA A 245 -5.26 2.20 -11.94
N LEU A 246 -4.93 1.29 -11.03
CA LEU A 246 -5.23 -0.13 -11.11
C LEU A 246 -6.23 -0.49 -10.02
N PHE A 247 -7.34 -1.06 -10.41
CA PHE A 247 -8.38 -1.59 -9.53
C PHE A 247 -8.23 -3.10 -9.42
N LEU A 248 -8.28 -3.63 -8.20
CA LEU A 248 -8.18 -5.06 -7.92
C LEU A 248 -9.34 -5.48 -6.99
N THR A 249 -9.89 -6.66 -7.23
CA THR A 249 -10.73 -7.28 -6.19
C THR A 249 -9.85 -7.74 -5.03
N LYS A 250 -10.40 -7.83 -3.82
CA LYS A 250 -9.67 -8.32 -2.64
C LYS A 250 -9.10 -9.73 -2.79
N LYS A 251 -9.58 -10.52 -3.78
CA LYS A 251 -9.15 -11.90 -4.04
C LYS A 251 -8.24 -12.05 -5.26
N THR A 252 -7.97 -11.00 -6.01
CA THR A 252 -7.03 -11.06 -7.12
C THR A 252 -5.62 -11.35 -6.61
N VAL A 253 -5.03 -12.45 -7.07
CA VAL A 253 -3.64 -12.81 -6.73
C VAL A 253 -2.71 -11.86 -7.46
N HIS A 254 -1.89 -11.16 -6.70
CA HIS A 254 -0.97 -10.16 -7.24
C HIS A 254 0.32 -10.05 -6.44
N SER A 255 1.31 -9.44 -7.04
CA SER A 255 2.61 -9.16 -6.41
C SER A 255 3.24 -7.92 -7.05
N ALA A 256 4.40 -7.49 -6.57
CA ALA A 256 5.21 -6.48 -7.26
C ALA A 256 6.54 -7.10 -7.70
N LEU A 257 6.99 -6.73 -8.88
CA LEU A 257 8.31 -7.08 -9.39
C LEU A 257 9.42 -6.42 -8.53
N PRO A 258 10.65 -6.97 -8.54
CA PRO A 258 11.81 -6.32 -7.93
C PRO A 258 12.14 -5.01 -8.65
N ASN A 259 12.71 -4.04 -7.94
CA ASN A 259 13.23 -2.83 -8.56
C ASN A 259 14.70 -3.02 -8.96
N ILE A 260 14.93 -3.40 -10.20
CA ILE A 260 16.27 -3.60 -10.77
C ILE A 260 16.76 -2.38 -11.57
N SER A 261 15.99 -1.28 -11.56
CA SER A 261 16.35 -0.02 -12.22
C SER A 261 17.26 0.85 -11.33
N ASP A 262 17.61 2.01 -11.82
CA ASP A 262 18.33 3.07 -11.10
C ASP A 262 17.41 4.14 -10.47
N LYS A 263 16.09 3.94 -10.53
CA LYS A 263 15.08 4.88 -10.04
C LYS A 263 14.21 4.24 -8.96
N ILE A 264 13.69 5.06 -8.05
CA ILE A 264 12.69 4.56 -7.10
C ILE A 264 11.40 4.16 -7.83
N ARG A 265 10.59 3.30 -7.19
CA ARG A 265 9.19 3.11 -7.52
C ARG A 265 8.34 3.54 -6.33
N TRP A 266 7.47 4.51 -6.54
CA TRP A 266 6.67 5.15 -5.52
C TRP A 266 5.18 5.03 -5.86
N SER A 267 4.39 4.51 -4.93
CA SER A 267 2.97 4.23 -5.17
C SER A 267 2.13 4.34 -3.92
N PHE A 268 0.85 4.59 -4.13
CA PHE A 268 -0.20 4.46 -3.14
C PHE A 268 -0.97 3.15 -3.35
N ASP A 269 -1.37 2.55 -2.25
CA ASP A 269 -2.13 1.31 -2.15
C ASP A 269 -3.31 1.57 -1.21
N LEU A 270 -4.47 1.82 -1.80
CA LEU A 270 -5.69 2.29 -1.12
C LEU A 270 -6.76 1.20 -1.14
N ARG A 271 -7.68 1.26 -0.18
CA ARG A 271 -8.85 0.38 -0.17
C ARG A 271 -10.12 1.16 0.11
N TYR A 272 -11.17 0.79 -0.62
CA TYR A 272 -12.52 1.32 -0.46
C TYR A 272 -13.52 0.18 -0.31
N GLN A 273 -14.62 0.45 0.39
CA GLN A 273 -15.69 -0.51 0.62
C GLN A 273 -17.04 0.21 0.79
N PRO A 274 -18.18 -0.48 0.71
CA PRO A 274 -19.45 0.06 1.13
C PRO A 274 -19.47 0.47 2.60
N ILE A 275 -20.16 1.57 2.93
CA ILE A 275 -20.32 2.03 4.31
C ILE A 275 -21.01 0.94 5.15
N GLY A 276 -20.49 0.71 6.35
CA GLY A 276 -21.07 -0.23 7.34
C GLY A 276 -20.61 -1.68 7.20
N GLU A 277 -19.77 -2.00 6.20
CA GLU A 277 -19.13 -3.31 6.14
C GLU A 277 -17.86 -3.34 7.02
N PRO A 278 -17.46 -4.52 7.57
CA PRO A 278 -16.24 -4.65 8.39
C PRO A 278 -14.98 -4.20 7.66
N THR A 279 -14.09 -3.49 8.34
CA THR A 279 -12.83 -3.03 7.74
C THR A 279 -11.71 -4.05 7.78
N GLY A 280 -11.80 -5.04 8.69
CA GLY A 280 -10.72 -5.95 9.01
C GLY A 280 -9.60 -5.30 9.86
N ARG A 281 -9.79 -4.05 10.27
CA ARG A 281 -8.89 -3.26 11.10
C ARG A 281 -9.64 -2.18 11.88
N ASP A 282 -10.63 -2.58 12.67
CA ASP A 282 -11.54 -1.67 13.38
C ASP A 282 -10.85 -0.73 14.37
N ILE A 283 -9.63 -1.07 14.78
CA ILE A 283 -8.81 -0.21 15.65
C ILE A 283 -8.17 0.97 14.91
N PHE A 284 -8.15 0.94 13.58
CA PHE A 284 -7.61 2.00 12.74
C PHE A 284 -8.75 2.84 12.15
N PRO A 285 -8.55 4.16 12.02
CA PRO A 285 -9.60 5.06 11.56
C PRO A 285 -9.75 5.01 10.04
N GLY A 286 -10.96 4.64 9.59
CA GLY A 286 -11.44 4.93 8.24
C GLY A 286 -12.38 6.12 8.27
N PHE A 287 -12.88 6.53 7.10
CA PHE A 287 -13.82 7.64 7.01
C PHE A 287 -14.79 7.50 5.83
N VAL A 288 -15.94 8.17 5.91
CA VAL A 288 -16.88 8.25 4.81
C VAL A 288 -16.31 9.18 3.74
N ALA A 289 -15.92 8.61 2.59
CA ALA A 289 -15.36 9.36 1.46
C ALA A 289 -16.45 9.93 0.55
N ARG A 290 -17.56 9.20 0.37
CA ARG A 290 -18.74 9.61 -0.40
C ARG A 290 -19.99 8.94 0.15
N SER A 291 -21.08 9.69 0.30
CA SER A 291 -22.40 9.16 0.62
C SER A 291 -23.47 10.04 -0.02
N LYS A 292 -24.45 9.40 -0.65
CA LYS A 292 -25.66 10.10 -1.12
C LYS A 292 -26.77 10.08 -0.06
N LYS A 293 -26.77 9.08 0.82
CA LYS A 293 -27.79 8.94 1.87
C LYS A 293 -27.54 9.88 3.03
N SER A 294 -26.26 10.05 3.40
CA SER A 294 -25.82 10.87 4.52
C SER A 294 -24.65 11.78 4.12
N PRO A 295 -24.89 12.81 3.29
CA PRO A 295 -23.81 13.73 2.86
C PRO A 295 -23.14 14.45 4.01
N GLU A 296 -23.80 14.60 5.15
CA GLU A 296 -23.31 15.21 6.38
C GLU A 296 -22.22 14.37 7.09
N ASP A 297 -22.16 13.06 6.82
CA ASP A 297 -21.17 12.16 7.39
C ASP A 297 -19.84 12.16 6.61
N ILE A 298 -19.83 12.78 5.43
CA ILE A 298 -18.62 12.83 4.58
C ILE A 298 -17.54 13.67 5.27
N LEU A 299 -16.36 13.07 5.45
CA LEU A 299 -15.22 13.79 5.98
C LEU A 299 -14.57 14.66 4.91
N PHE A 300 -14.46 15.97 5.19
CA PHE A 300 -13.84 16.95 4.28
C PHE A 300 -12.56 17.58 4.85
N ASP A 301 -12.36 17.52 6.15
CA ASP A 301 -11.27 18.19 6.83
C ASP A 301 -10.07 17.24 7.02
N PRO A 302 -8.91 17.53 6.38
CA PRO A 302 -7.71 16.72 6.55
C PRO A 302 -7.15 16.77 7.97
N THR A 303 -7.42 17.82 8.73
CA THR A 303 -6.98 17.93 10.14
C THR A 303 -7.70 16.91 11.00
N ILE A 304 -9.01 16.76 10.82
CA ILE A 304 -9.80 15.75 11.55
C ILE A 304 -9.28 14.35 11.22
N TRP A 305 -8.97 14.08 9.92
CA TRP A 305 -8.41 12.79 9.51
C TRP A 305 -7.04 12.52 10.16
N HIS A 306 -6.17 13.53 10.22
CA HIS A 306 -4.88 13.43 10.91
C HIS A 306 -5.07 13.11 12.39
N ASP A 307 -5.95 13.86 13.07
CA ASP A 307 -6.23 13.70 14.49
C ASP A 307 -6.76 12.30 14.83
N LEU A 308 -7.60 11.72 13.96
CA LEU A 308 -8.07 10.34 14.11
C LEU A 308 -6.92 9.33 14.12
N TRP A 309 -5.90 9.50 13.27
CA TRP A 309 -4.73 8.65 13.27
C TRP A 309 -3.82 8.89 14.48
N GLU A 310 -3.69 10.13 14.93
CA GLU A 310 -2.95 10.47 16.14
C GLU A 310 -3.60 9.88 17.38
N ASP A 311 -4.91 9.98 17.52
CA ASP A 311 -5.68 9.36 18.60
C ASP A 311 -5.53 7.83 18.59
N ALA A 312 -5.60 7.20 17.40
CA ALA A 312 -5.38 5.77 17.26
C ALA A 312 -3.95 5.37 17.71
N ARG A 313 -2.91 6.11 17.29
CA ARG A 313 -1.53 5.88 17.74
C ARG A 313 -1.42 5.97 19.26
N ASN A 314 -1.91 7.05 19.85
CA ASN A 314 -1.82 7.31 21.29
C ASN A 314 -2.54 6.21 22.10
N LYS A 315 -3.68 5.75 21.62
CA LYS A 315 -4.42 4.65 22.24
C LYS A 315 -3.67 3.33 22.14
N LEU A 316 -3.22 2.96 20.93
CA LEU A 316 -2.59 1.66 20.65
C LEU A 316 -1.18 1.53 21.24
N ALA A 317 -0.48 2.64 21.47
CA ALA A 317 0.80 2.64 22.16
C ALA A 317 0.70 2.17 23.63
N GLN A 318 -0.50 2.23 24.23
CA GLN A 318 -0.77 1.86 25.63
C GLN A 318 -1.45 0.51 25.77
N GLU A 319 -1.87 -0.11 24.66
CA GLU A 319 -2.57 -1.39 24.66
C GLU A 319 -1.63 -2.56 24.38
N GLU A 320 -2.02 -3.78 24.80
CA GLU A 320 -1.31 -5.00 24.41
C GLU A 320 -1.40 -5.22 22.90
N GLN A 321 -0.33 -5.73 22.31
CA GLN A 321 -0.20 -5.84 20.86
C GLN A 321 -1.27 -6.74 20.25
N PHE A 322 -1.97 -6.23 19.23
CA PHE A 322 -2.94 -6.98 18.44
C PHE A 322 -2.24 -7.81 17.37
N SER A 323 -2.83 -8.95 17.01
CA SER A 323 -2.45 -9.70 15.82
C SER A 323 -3.55 -9.54 14.77
N PHE A 324 -3.17 -9.08 13.58
CA PHE A 324 -4.08 -8.99 12.42
C PHE A 324 -3.93 -10.20 11.49
N ASN A 325 -3.21 -11.22 11.92
CA ASN A 325 -2.91 -12.38 11.10
C ASN A 325 -3.99 -13.45 11.31
N ARG A 326 -4.61 -13.91 10.21
CA ARG A 326 -5.55 -15.04 10.19
C ARG A 326 -4.84 -16.39 9.99
N TRP A 327 -3.52 -16.39 9.72
CA TRP A 327 -2.76 -17.58 9.36
C TRP A 327 -1.83 -17.99 10.49
N ASP A 328 -1.88 -19.27 10.86
CA ASP A 328 -1.00 -19.85 11.89
C ASP A 328 0.29 -20.47 11.33
N GLY A 329 0.36 -20.62 9.99
CA GLY A 329 1.51 -21.23 9.30
C GLY A 329 1.52 -22.77 9.39
N GLU A 330 0.49 -23.40 9.97
CA GLU A 330 0.41 -24.87 10.13
C GLU A 330 -0.20 -25.55 8.89
N ASP A 331 -0.68 -24.80 7.90
CA ASP A 331 -1.21 -25.38 6.67
C ASP A 331 -0.12 -26.18 5.94
N PRO A 332 -0.41 -27.41 5.48
CA PRO A 332 0.55 -28.24 4.72
C PRO A 332 1.13 -27.55 3.48
N ALA A 333 0.45 -26.56 2.93
CA ALA A 333 0.96 -25.75 1.81
C ALA A 333 2.14 -24.86 2.21
N CYS A 334 2.38 -24.66 3.51
CA CYS A 334 3.48 -23.87 4.06
C CYS A 334 4.74 -24.69 4.40
N ALA A 335 4.72 -26.01 4.14
CA ALA A 335 5.79 -26.95 4.51
C ALA A 335 6.89 -27.04 3.43
#